data_2683e094256405f09dc945eba90f9bb0
#
_entry.id   2683e094256405f09dc945eba90f9bb0
#
_cell.length_a   1.000
_cell.length_b   1.000
_cell.length_c   1.000
_cell.angle_alpha   90.00
_cell.angle_beta   90.00
_cell.angle_gamma   90.00
#
_symmetry.space_group_name_H-M   'P 1'
#
loop_
_entity.id
_entity.type
_entity.pdbx_description
1 polymer ?
#
loop_
_entity_poly.entity_id
_entity_poly.type
_entity_poly.pdbx_seq_one_letter_code
_entity_poly.pdbx_strand_id
1 'polypeptide(L)'
;MSTQTLIYCVGAAKAGTSWLFDYLYNHPETYFPTVKELNYWNSVALGAGEFYRGELARRKGEIAARHAVTRDEDIHAYQLQSMADIEEWLVTFDGKTRDDKAYLGFIGAGLRDAKLVGDFSPGYALLGPEWFAEMAKSHENVKFLYLLREPVDRLWSHFRMNAGGDEAAATSMVDGYLSGGEENVARRSNYRRTVKRLMQAVPQDRLHVELYERLFTEEALEKMCDFLGIEVIPADFGKRVHGSPEAGLDPARRARLQSALKPQYNFIERYMGAVPVEWQERMVAA
;
A
#
# COMPACT_ATOMS: atom_id res chain seq x y z
N MET A 1 -0.15 0.40 30.80
CA MET A 1 0.28 -0.46 29.68
C MET A 1 -0.07 0.31 28.41
N SER A 2 0.85 0.47 27.48
CA SER A 2 0.55 1.13 26.19
C SER A 2 -0.50 0.30 25.46
N THR A 3 -1.56 0.95 24.95
CA THR A 3 -2.60 0.28 24.18
C THR A 3 -2.01 -0.09 22.81
N GLN A 4 -2.12 -1.36 22.40
CA GLN A 4 -1.66 -1.82 21.08
C GLN A 4 -2.29 -0.95 19.98
N THR A 5 -1.50 -0.55 19.01
CA THR A 5 -1.97 0.17 17.82
C THR A 5 -2.26 -0.83 16.70
N LEU A 6 -3.43 -0.74 16.10
CA LEU A 6 -3.77 -1.43 14.84
C LEU A 6 -3.65 -0.44 13.69
N ILE A 7 -2.79 -0.74 12.71
CA ILE A 7 -2.62 0.11 11.53
C ILE A 7 -3.25 -0.50 10.28
N TYR A 8 -3.89 0.35 9.50
CA TYR A 8 -4.28 0.07 8.11
C TYR A 8 -3.48 0.94 7.15
N CYS A 9 -2.53 0.35 6.40
CA CYS A 9 -1.91 1.02 5.26
C CYS A 9 -2.80 0.82 4.03
N VAL A 10 -3.64 1.82 3.76
CA VAL A 10 -4.69 1.74 2.72
C VAL A 10 -4.21 2.10 1.31
N GLY A 11 -2.93 2.42 1.13
CA GLY A 11 -2.37 2.74 -0.19
C GLY A 11 -1.37 3.91 -0.14
N ALA A 12 -1.08 4.55 -1.29
CA ALA A 12 -1.55 4.14 -2.61
C ALA A 12 -0.68 3.00 -3.16
N ALA A 13 -1.27 2.18 -4.01
CA ALA A 13 -0.47 1.20 -4.75
C ALA A 13 0.65 1.92 -5.53
N LYS A 14 1.89 1.42 -5.48
CA LYS A 14 3.10 1.98 -6.11
C LYS A 14 3.63 3.28 -5.47
N ALA A 15 3.30 3.53 -4.20
CA ALA A 15 3.76 4.66 -3.40
C ALA A 15 4.62 4.26 -2.18
N GLY A 16 5.41 3.17 -2.28
CA GLY A 16 6.37 2.80 -1.23
C GLY A 16 5.83 1.90 -0.11
N THR A 17 4.59 1.43 -0.18
CA THR A 17 3.98 0.57 0.85
C THR A 17 4.77 -0.71 1.12
N SER A 18 5.54 -1.22 0.15
CA SER A 18 6.37 -2.42 0.33
C SER A 18 7.62 -2.15 1.15
N TRP A 19 8.26 -0.99 0.96
CA TRP A 19 9.42 -0.60 1.76
C TRP A 19 9.01 -0.36 3.22
N LEU A 20 7.90 0.37 3.41
CA LEU A 20 7.38 0.63 4.76
C LEU A 20 6.97 -0.66 5.46
N PHE A 21 6.35 -1.60 4.74
CA PHE A 21 6.04 -2.91 5.28
C PHE A 21 7.30 -3.66 5.70
N ASP A 22 8.34 -3.67 4.86
CA ASP A 22 9.61 -4.33 5.18
C ASP A 22 10.28 -3.72 6.42
N TYR A 23 10.25 -2.39 6.56
CA TYR A 23 10.74 -1.70 7.75
C TYR A 23 9.97 -2.14 9.01
N LEU A 24 8.64 -2.09 8.95
CA LEU A 24 7.80 -2.44 10.10
C LEU A 24 7.82 -3.95 10.40
N TYR A 25 7.89 -4.80 9.37
CA TYR A 25 8.00 -6.24 9.55
C TYR A 25 9.25 -6.65 10.34
N ASN A 26 10.35 -5.94 10.14
CA ASN A 26 11.63 -6.19 10.83
C ASN A 26 11.77 -5.38 12.14
N HIS A 27 10.76 -4.62 12.55
CA HIS A 27 10.83 -3.78 13.73
C HIS A 27 10.51 -4.58 15.01
N PRO A 28 11.34 -4.49 16.09
CA PRO A 28 11.22 -5.34 17.29
C PRO A 28 9.93 -5.15 18.10
N GLU A 29 9.25 -4.01 17.94
CA GLU A 29 8.01 -3.69 18.68
C GLU A 29 6.74 -4.01 17.89
N THR A 30 6.86 -4.64 16.72
CA THR A 30 5.73 -4.87 15.82
C THR A 30 5.53 -6.36 15.52
N TYR A 31 4.34 -6.68 15.08
CA TYR A 31 4.05 -7.99 14.48
C TYR A 31 3.23 -7.80 13.21
N PHE A 32 3.68 -8.40 12.13
CA PHE A 32 2.97 -8.51 10.87
C PHE A 32 3.15 -9.93 10.31
N PRO A 33 2.09 -10.59 9.84
CA PRO A 33 2.28 -11.79 9.02
C PRO A 33 3.06 -11.39 7.75
N THR A 34 3.79 -12.33 7.16
CA THR A 34 4.56 -12.07 5.93
C THR A 34 3.67 -11.74 4.73
N VAL A 35 2.38 -11.98 4.86
CA VAL A 35 1.38 -11.80 3.80
C VAL A 35 0.82 -10.40 3.82
N LYS A 36 1.18 -9.62 2.79
CA LYS A 36 0.52 -8.35 2.48
C LYS A 36 -0.67 -8.54 1.56
N GLU A 37 -1.51 -7.49 1.50
CA GLU A 37 -2.63 -7.42 0.56
C GLU A 37 -3.65 -8.53 0.81
N LEU A 38 -3.97 -8.77 2.08
CA LEU A 38 -5.06 -9.67 2.48
C LEU A 38 -6.38 -9.26 1.84
N ASN A 39 -6.57 -7.96 1.63
CA ASN A 39 -7.78 -7.39 1.04
C ASN A 39 -9.08 -7.85 1.73
N TYR A 40 -9.02 -8.14 3.03
CA TYR A 40 -10.18 -8.61 3.79
C TYR A 40 -11.39 -7.67 3.65
N TRP A 41 -11.19 -6.37 3.93
CA TRP A 41 -12.26 -5.38 3.83
C TRP A 41 -12.78 -5.20 2.40
N ASN A 42 -11.92 -5.33 1.38
CA ASN A 42 -12.38 -5.36 -0.02
C ASN A 42 -13.21 -6.62 -0.30
N SER A 43 -12.80 -7.76 0.25
CA SER A 43 -13.52 -9.03 0.10
C SER A 43 -14.94 -8.92 0.65
N VAL A 44 -15.06 -8.37 1.86
CA VAL A 44 -16.35 -8.16 2.52
C VAL A 44 -17.19 -7.09 1.80
N ALA A 45 -16.57 -5.95 1.46
CA ALA A 45 -17.28 -4.82 0.84
C ALA A 45 -17.82 -5.11 -0.56
N LEU A 46 -17.12 -5.93 -1.33
CA LEU A 46 -17.41 -6.17 -2.75
C LEU A 46 -17.93 -7.58 -3.03
N GLY A 47 -18.02 -8.45 -2.00
CA GLY A 47 -18.31 -9.87 -2.21
C GLY A 47 -17.25 -10.58 -3.06
N ALA A 48 -16.00 -10.13 -3.01
CA ALA A 48 -14.90 -10.57 -3.88
C ALA A 48 -13.93 -11.54 -3.17
N GLY A 49 -14.33 -12.17 -2.08
CA GLY A 49 -13.46 -13.01 -1.29
C GLY A 49 -12.86 -14.19 -2.03
N GLU A 50 -13.64 -14.87 -2.86
CA GLU A 50 -13.15 -15.98 -3.71
C GLU A 50 -12.03 -15.49 -4.67
N PHE A 51 -12.18 -14.30 -5.24
CA PHE A 51 -11.14 -13.71 -6.10
C PHE A 51 -9.84 -13.49 -5.33
N TYR A 52 -9.90 -12.85 -4.16
CA TYR A 52 -8.69 -12.57 -3.38
C TYR A 52 -8.05 -13.84 -2.80
N ARG A 53 -8.85 -14.83 -2.44
CA ARG A 53 -8.33 -16.16 -2.04
C ARG A 53 -7.60 -16.84 -3.21
N GLY A 54 -8.17 -16.79 -4.41
CA GLY A 54 -7.54 -17.30 -5.63
C GLY A 54 -6.20 -16.64 -5.93
N GLU A 55 -6.12 -15.31 -5.78
CA GLU A 55 -4.86 -14.56 -5.94
C GLU A 55 -3.80 -14.96 -4.91
N LEU A 56 -4.17 -15.17 -3.65
CA LEU A 56 -3.23 -15.64 -2.63
C LEU A 56 -2.80 -17.08 -2.87
N ALA A 57 -3.69 -17.97 -3.28
CA ALA A 57 -3.35 -19.34 -3.65
C ALA A 57 -2.37 -19.39 -4.83
N ARG A 58 -2.60 -18.55 -5.87
CA ARG A 58 -1.66 -18.39 -6.99
C ARG A 58 -0.30 -17.90 -6.51
N ARG A 59 -0.27 -16.86 -5.67
CA ARG A 59 0.96 -16.31 -5.08
C ARG A 59 1.73 -17.34 -4.26
N LYS A 60 1.04 -18.18 -3.48
CA LYS A 60 1.64 -19.30 -2.76
C LYS A 60 2.38 -20.25 -3.71
N GLY A 61 1.75 -20.60 -4.85
CA GLY A 61 2.39 -21.42 -5.88
C GLY A 61 3.64 -20.78 -6.48
N GLU A 62 3.62 -19.47 -6.72
CA GLU A 62 4.79 -18.73 -7.21
C GLU A 62 5.93 -18.67 -6.19
N ILE A 63 5.60 -18.54 -4.90
CA ILE A 63 6.58 -18.59 -3.81
C ILE A 63 7.19 -19.98 -3.75
N ALA A 64 6.39 -21.05 -3.81
CA ALA A 64 6.86 -22.42 -3.80
C ALA A 64 7.82 -22.72 -4.97
N ALA A 65 7.52 -22.25 -6.17
CA ALA A 65 8.40 -22.40 -7.33
C ALA A 65 9.76 -21.70 -7.14
N ARG A 66 9.76 -20.49 -6.56
CA ARG A 66 11.00 -19.77 -6.24
C ARG A 66 11.78 -20.44 -5.10
N HIS A 67 11.07 -20.87 -4.07
CA HIS A 67 11.65 -21.56 -2.92
C HIS A 67 12.46 -22.81 -3.34
N ALA A 68 11.94 -23.58 -4.30
CA ALA A 68 12.59 -24.79 -4.80
C ALA A 68 13.99 -24.53 -5.41
N VAL A 69 14.31 -23.30 -5.82
CA VAL A 69 15.58 -22.91 -6.45
C VAL A 69 16.39 -21.90 -5.63
N THR A 70 15.85 -21.40 -4.53
CA THR A 70 16.49 -20.44 -3.64
C THR A 70 17.60 -21.13 -2.83
N ARG A 71 18.80 -20.50 -2.79
CA ARG A 71 19.96 -20.99 -2.03
C ARG A 71 20.30 -20.12 -0.82
N ASP A 72 19.77 -18.93 -0.76
CA ASP A 72 19.92 -18.00 0.36
C ASP A 72 19.02 -18.46 1.50
N GLU A 73 19.62 -18.73 2.68
CA GLU A 73 18.93 -19.31 3.82
C GLU A 73 17.87 -18.38 4.41
N ASP A 74 18.13 -17.07 4.45
CA ASP A 74 17.19 -16.09 5.00
C ASP A 74 15.98 -15.94 4.08
N ILE A 75 16.23 -15.86 2.77
CA ILE A 75 15.16 -15.79 1.76
C ILE A 75 14.36 -17.10 1.79
N HIS A 76 15.01 -18.23 1.94
CA HIS A 76 14.37 -19.55 2.02
C HIS A 76 13.45 -19.63 3.25
N ALA A 77 13.92 -19.22 4.43
CA ALA A 77 13.12 -19.19 5.66
C ALA A 77 11.92 -18.24 5.53
N TYR A 78 12.11 -17.03 4.98
CA TYR A 78 11.02 -16.08 4.71
C TYR A 78 9.98 -16.64 3.75
N GLN A 79 10.40 -17.35 2.71
CA GLN A 79 9.49 -17.99 1.74
C GLN A 79 8.66 -19.11 2.40
N LEU A 80 9.28 -19.93 3.25
CA LEU A 80 8.57 -20.97 4.02
C LEU A 80 7.50 -20.34 4.92
N GLN A 81 7.87 -19.31 5.69
CA GLN A 81 6.93 -18.60 6.55
C GLN A 81 5.79 -17.96 5.72
N SER A 82 6.11 -17.37 4.55
CA SER A 82 5.10 -16.79 3.68
C SER A 82 4.10 -17.81 3.15
N MET A 83 4.55 -19.02 2.82
CA MET A 83 3.64 -20.09 2.42
C MET A 83 2.75 -20.57 3.58
N ALA A 84 3.32 -20.66 4.79
CA ALA A 84 2.57 -21.02 5.98
C ALA A 84 1.52 -19.98 6.35
N ASP A 85 1.87 -18.69 6.36
CA ASP A 85 0.93 -17.59 6.64
C ASP A 85 -0.19 -17.53 5.60
N ILE A 86 0.12 -17.74 4.31
CA ILE A 86 -0.93 -17.80 3.27
C ILE A 86 -1.87 -18.98 3.53
N GLU A 87 -1.35 -20.15 3.87
CA GLU A 87 -2.17 -21.32 4.18
C GLU A 87 -3.08 -21.05 5.38
N GLU A 88 -2.52 -20.53 6.46
CA GLU A 88 -3.26 -20.15 7.65
C GLU A 88 -4.39 -19.17 7.31
N TRP A 89 -4.10 -18.14 6.51
CA TRP A 89 -5.13 -17.18 6.07
C TRP A 89 -6.22 -17.85 5.23
N LEU A 90 -5.85 -18.74 4.31
CA LEU A 90 -6.82 -19.45 3.48
C LEU A 90 -7.71 -20.41 4.29
N VAL A 91 -7.26 -20.89 5.44
CA VAL A 91 -8.08 -21.65 6.39
C VAL A 91 -8.93 -20.73 7.25
N THR A 92 -8.36 -19.59 7.71
CA THR A 92 -9.01 -18.61 8.59
C THR A 92 -10.19 -17.90 7.91
N PHE A 93 -10.03 -17.55 6.63
CA PHE A 93 -11.03 -16.79 5.88
C PHE A 93 -11.54 -17.58 4.68
N ASP A 94 -12.81 -17.96 4.71
CA ASP A 94 -13.48 -18.77 3.66
C ASP A 94 -13.82 -17.97 2.38
N GLY A 95 -13.66 -16.66 2.41
CA GLY A 95 -13.97 -15.76 1.29
C GLY A 95 -15.46 -15.39 1.18
N LYS A 96 -16.31 -15.86 2.07
CA LYS A 96 -17.77 -15.66 2.02
C LYS A 96 -18.33 -15.02 3.27
N THR A 97 -17.84 -15.47 4.43
CA THR A 97 -18.37 -15.07 5.73
C THR A 97 -17.50 -13.96 6.33
N ARG A 98 -18.13 -12.85 6.74
CA ARG A 98 -17.43 -11.81 7.50
C ARG A 98 -17.12 -12.34 8.90
N ASP A 99 -15.83 -12.45 9.24
CA ASP A 99 -15.36 -12.81 10.58
C ASP A 99 -14.21 -11.88 10.99
N ASP A 100 -14.59 -10.71 11.51
CA ASP A 100 -13.63 -9.68 11.92
C ASP A 100 -12.74 -10.18 13.07
N LYS A 101 -13.23 -11.06 13.93
CA LYS A 101 -12.45 -11.61 15.05
C LYS A 101 -11.33 -12.51 14.55
N ALA A 102 -11.63 -13.41 13.63
CA ALA A 102 -10.64 -14.29 13.04
C ALA A 102 -9.60 -13.49 12.24
N TYR A 103 -10.04 -12.51 11.44
CA TYR A 103 -9.16 -11.59 10.72
C TYR A 103 -8.22 -10.82 11.66
N LEU A 104 -8.77 -10.19 12.70
CA LEU A 104 -7.97 -9.44 13.67
C LEU A 104 -6.98 -10.33 14.40
N GLY A 105 -7.38 -11.55 14.78
CA GLY A 105 -6.47 -12.54 15.36
C GLY A 105 -5.31 -12.89 14.43
N PHE A 106 -5.59 -13.11 13.15
CA PHE A 106 -4.56 -13.42 12.16
C PHE A 106 -3.53 -12.29 11.99
N ILE A 107 -3.96 -11.01 11.97
CA ILE A 107 -3.04 -9.87 11.87
C ILE A 107 -2.40 -9.47 13.21
N GLY A 108 -2.58 -10.25 14.25
CA GLY A 108 -1.90 -10.11 15.53
C GLY A 108 -2.58 -9.18 16.55
N ALA A 109 -3.84 -8.81 16.35
CA ALA A 109 -4.57 -8.03 17.35
C ALA A 109 -4.70 -8.81 18.66
N GLY A 110 -4.26 -8.20 19.76
CA GLY A 110 -4.25 -8.81 21.09
C GLY A 110 -2.95 -9.54 21.46
N LEU A 111 -1.94 -9.59 20.60
CA LEU A 111 -0.59 -10.06 20.94
C LEU A 111 0.05 -9.09 21.95
N ARG A 112 0.44 -9.60 23.11
CA ARG A 112 0.88 -8.74 24.25
C ARG A 112 2.24 -8.08 24.02
N ASP A 113 3.11 -8.71 23.22
CA ASP A 113 4.48 -8.27 23.02
C ASP A 113 4.63 -7.35 21.80
N ALA A 114 3.56 -7.14 21.03
CA ALA A 114 3.54 -6.24 19.89
C ALA A 114 2.81 -4.93 20.23
N LYS A 115 3.52 -3.80 20.14
CA LYS A 115 2.92 -2.46 20.27
C LYS A 115 2.14 -2.07 19.01
N LEU A 116 2.55 -2.59 17.84
CA LEU A 116 1.94 -2.30 16.55
C LEU A 116 1.68 -3.58 15.77
N VAL A 117 0.46 -3.68 15.23
CA VAL A 117 0.02 -4.76 14.34
C VAL A 117 -0.78 -4.16 13.19
N GLY A 118 -1.05 -4.90 12.12
CA GLY A 118 -1.94 -4.37 11.09
C GLY A 118 -1.92 -5.04 9.73
N ASP A 119 -2.53 -4.34 8.76
CA ASP A 119 -2.71 -4.82 7.39
C ASP A 119 -2.27 -3.77 6.36
N PHE A 120 -1.48 -4.22 5.40
CA PHE A 120 -1.00 -3.46 4.26
C PHE A 120 -1.73 -3.91 2.99
N SER A 121 -2.89 -3.33 2.75
CA SER A 121 -3.71 -3.61 1.56
C SER A 121 -4.02 -2.33 0.78
N PRO A 122 -3.15 -1.93 -0.17
CA PRO A 122 -3.36 -0.72 -0.98
C PRO A 122 -4.67 -0.70 -1.78
N GLY A 123 -5.32 -1.84 -1.91
CA GLY A 123 -6.66 -1.98 -2.47
C GLY A 123 -7.73 -1.26 -1.67
N TYR A 124 -7.54 -1.07 -0.37
CA TYR A 124 -8.47 -0.37 0.52
C TYR A 124 -8.70 1.09 0.11
N ALA A 125 -7.77 1.73 -0.61
CA ALA A 125 -7.97 3.08 -1.18
C ALA A 125 -9.25 3.22 -2.04
N LEU A 126 -9.80 2.11 -2.53
CA LEU A 126 -11.02 2.10 -3.34
C LEU A 126 -12.31 2.02 -2.52
N LEU A 127 -12.24 1.71 -1.24
CA LEU A 127 -13.38 1.57 -0.35
C LEU A 127 -14.17 2.87 -0.19
N GLY A 128 -15.44 2.75 0.18
CA GLY A 128 -16.28 3.86 0.58
C GLY A 128 -16.01 4.33 2.01
N PRO A 129 -16.46 5.53 2.41
CA PRO A 129 -16.26 6.06 3.74
C PRO A 129 -16.92 5.19 4.84
N GLU A 130 -18.01 4.51 4.51
CA GLU A 130 -18.69 3.56 5.41
C GLU A 130 -17.77 2.42 5.86
N TRP A 131 -16.93 1.93 4.95
CA TRP A 131 -15.98 0.87 5.27
C TRP A 131 -14.78 1.38 6.09
N PHE A 132 -14.28 2.59 5.81
CA PHE A 132 -13.28 3.21 6.67
C PHE A 132 -13.81 3.46 8.08
N ALA A 133 -15.09 3.80 8.22
CA ALA A 133 -15.74 3.93 9.52
C ALA A 133 -15.86 2.58 10.26
N GLU A 134 -16.14 1.49 9.56
CA GLU A 134 -16.12 0.13 10.14
C GLU A 134 -14.70 -0.28 10.56
N MET A 135 -13.71 -0.06 9.69
CA MET A 135 -12.30 -0.31 9.99
C MET A 135 -11.84 0.48 11.23
N ALA A 136 -12.26 1.75 11.36
CA ALA A 136 -11.89 2.60 12.50
C ALA A 136 -12.47 2.12 13.85
N LYS A 137 -13.50 1.27 13.83
CA LYS A 137 -14.14 0.67 15.01
C LYS A 137 -13.63 -0.74 15.30
N SER A 138 -12.84 -1.32 14.43
CA SER A 138 -12.44 -2.73 14.52
C SER A 138 -11.52 -3.02 15.72
N HIS A 139 -10.84 -2.00 16.25
CA HIS A 139 -9.96 -2.09 17.41
C HIS A 139 -10.02 -0.79 18.23
N GLU A 140 -9.58 -0.82 19.48
CA GLU A 140 -9.61 0.36 20.38
C GLU A 140 -8.76 1.51 19.84
N ASN A 141 -7.54 1.23 19.37
CA ASN A 141 -6.61 2.21 18.83
C ASN A 141 -6.27 1.88 17.38
N VAL A 142 -7.09 2.37 16.45
CA VAL A 142 -6.88 2.19 14.99
C VAL A 142 -6.29 3.45 14.40
N LYS A 143 -5.25 3.28 13.57
CA LYS A 143 -4.64 4.35 12.77
C LYS A 143 -4.59 3.97 11.30
N PHE A 144 -4.58 4.98 10.45
CA PHE A 144 -4.57 4.83 8.99
C PHE A 144 -3.34 5.50 8.39
N LEU A 145 -2.69 4.80 7.46
CA LEU A 145 -1.62 5.35 6.62
C LEU A 145 -2.06 5.41 5.17
N TYR A 146 -1.79 6.54 4.53
CA TYR A 146 -1.98 6.68 3.10
C TYR A 146 -0.76 7.37 2.48
N LEU A 147 0.03 6.62 1.73
CA LEU A 147 1.21 7.12 1.05
C LEU A 147 0.84 7.68 -0.33
N LEU A 148 1.32 8.87 -0.62
CA LEU A 148 1.17 9.54 -1.91
C LEU A 148 2.50 9.48 -2.68
N ARG A 149 2.44 9.46 -3.98
CA ARG A 149 3.59 9.61 -4.86
C ARG A 149 3.23 10.56 -5.97
N GLU A 150 4.24 11.20 -6.59
CA GLU A 150 4.02 12.03 -7.78
C GLU A 150 3.08 11.28 -8.74
N PRO A 151 1.95 11.90 -9.14
CA PRO A 151 0.86 11.17 -9.81
C PRO A 151 1.24 10.45 -11.10
N VAL A 152 2.10 11.07 -11.93
CA VAL A 152 2.58 10.42 -13.19
C VAL A 152 3.54 9.28 -12.88
N ASP A 153 4.47 9.47 -11.95
CA ASP A 153 5.45 8.43 -11.57
C ASP A 153 4.75 7.22 -10.92
N ARG A 154 3.72 7.45 -10.10
CA ARG A 154 2.90 6.38 -9.56
C ARG A 154 2.19 5.61 -10.67
N LEU A 155 1.58 6.33 -11.61
CA LEU A 155 0.83 5.75 -12.72
C LEU A 155 1.75 4.94 -13.63
N TRP A 156 2.89 5.52 -14.02
CA TRP A 156 3.91 4.84 -14.81
C TRP A 156 4.44 3.57 -14.14
N SER A 157 4.74 3.66 -12.84
CA SER A 157 5.14 2.48 -12.06
C SER A 157 4.08 1.38 -12.05
N HIS A 158 2.79 1.75 -12.09
CA HIS A 158 1.69 0.79 -12.13
C HIS A 158 1.62 0.10 -13.50
N PHE A 159 1.70 0.85 -14.59
CA PHE A 159 1.68 0.28 -15.94
C PHE A 159 2.87 -0.65 -16.18
N ARG A 160 4.06 -0.25 -15.75
CA ARG A 160 5.25 -1.13 -15.85
C ARG A 160 5.09 -2.44 -15.08
N MET A 161 4.46 -2.38 -13.91
CA MET A 161 4.16 -3.60 -13.14
C MET A 161 3.16 -4.49 -13.89
N ASN A 162 2.08 -3.91 -14.43
CA ASN A 162 1.06 -4.67 -15.17
C ASN A 162 1.62 -5.27 -16.46
N ALA A 163 2.56 -4.58 -17.09
CA ALA A 163 3.24 -5.02 -18.30
C ALA A 163 4.36 -6.05 -18.04
N GLY A 164 4.59 -6.46 -16.77
CA GLY A 164 5.67 -7.39 -16.44
C GLY A 164 7.08 -6.90 -16.78
N GLY A 165 7.27 -5.57 -16.90
CA GLY A 165 8.51 -4.92 -17.27
C GLY A 165 8.68 -4.68 -18.78
N ASP A 166 7.73 -5.07 -19.63
CA ASP A 166 7.70 -4.72 -21.05
C ASP A 166 7.36 -3.23 -21.24
N GLU A 167 8.33 -2.44 -21.68
CA GLU A 167 8.17 -0.99 -21.84
C GLU A 167 7.22 -0.60 -22.96
N ALA A 168 7.17 -1.37 -24.04
CA ALA A 168 6.26 -1.11 -25.16
C ALA A 168 4.80 -1.35 -24.72
N ALA A 169 4.55 -2.46 -24.00
CA ALA A 169 3.25 -2.75 -23.42
C ALA A 169 2.86 -1.69 -22.38
N ALA A 170 3.77 -1.27 -21.49
CA ALA A 170 3.52 -0.21 -20.51
C ALA A 170 3.17 1.13 -21.19
N THR A 171 3.87 1.48 -22.27
CA THR A 171 3.62 2.68 -23.07
C THR A 171 2.24 2.62 -23.74
N SER A 172 1.86 1.46 -24.29
CA SER A 172 0.52 1.25 -24.85
C SER A 172 -0.58 1.43 -23.81
N MET A 173 -0.36 0.99 -22.56
CA MET A 173 -1.30 1.23 -21.45
C MET A 173 -1.43 2.72 -21.10
N VAL A 174 -0.34 3.51 -21.22
CA VAL A 174 -0.40 4.97 -21.07
C VAL A 174 -1.32 5.58 -22.14
N ASP A 175 -1.16 5.19 -23.38
CA ASP A 175 -1.99 5.69 -24.49
C ASP A 175 -3.46 5.25 -24.31
N GLY A 176 -3.70 4.02 -23.82
CA GLY A 176 -5.02 3.53 -23.44
C GLY A 176 -5.66 4.37 -22.33
N TYR A 177 -4.90 4.68 -21.27
CA TYR A 177 -5.36 5.56 -20.20
C TYR A 177 -5.74 6.96 -20.69
N LEU A 178 -4.89 7.55 -21.54
CA LEU A 178 -5.13 8.89 -22.13
C LEU A 178 -6.35 8.91 -23.07
N SER A 179 -6.76 7.75 -23.56
CA SER A 179 -7.96 7.57 -24.41
C SER A 179 -9.21 7.19 -23.58
N GLY A 180 -9.13 7.21 -22.26
CA GLY A 180 -10.25 6.90 -21.36
C GLY A 180 -10.43 5.43 -20.99
N GLY A 181 -9.47 4.57 -21.34
CA GLY A 181 -9.38 3.18 -20.87
C GLY A 181 -8.74 3.06 -19.47
N GLU A 182 -8.32 1.86 -19.12
CA GLU A 182 -7.57 1.57 -17.88
C GLU A 182 -8.30 2.02 -16.58
N GLU A 183 -9.61 1.82 -16.52
CA GLU A 183 -10.49 2.33 -15.44
C GLU A 183 -9.99 1.97 -14.04
N ASN A 184 -9.53 0.72 -13.83
CA ASN A 184 -9.03 0.28 -12.54
C ASN A 184 -7.80 1.07 -12.09
N VAL A 185 -6.89 1.37 -13.00
CA VAL A 185 -5.68 2.16 -12.73
C VAL A 185 -6.04 3.61 -12.48
N ALA A 186 -7.00 4.15 -13.26
CA ALA A 186 -7.54 5.51 -13.09
C ALA A 186 -8.16 5.70 -11.70
N ARG A 187 -8.97 4.73 -11.24
CA ARG A 187 -9.59 4.77 -9.89
C ARG A 187 -8.55 4.82 -8.78
N ARG A 188 -7.45 4.06 -8.91
CA ARG A 188 -6.35 4.02 -7.95
C ARG A 188 -5.47 5.28 -7.96
N SER A 189 -5.55 6.09 -9.02
CA SER A 189 -4.86 7.38 -9.14
C SER A 189 -5.65 8.54 -8.52
N ASN A 190 -6.86 8.31 -8.06
CA ASN A 190 -7.74 9.38 -7.57
C ASN A 190 -7.49 9.68 -6.08
N TYR A 191 -6.39 10.35 -5.77
CA TYR A 191 -6.01 10.78 -4.42
C TYR A 191 -7.10 11.62 -3.75
N ARG A 192 -7.68 12.56 -4.50
CA ARG A 192 -8.76 13.41 -4.01
C ARG A 192 -9.92 12.59 -3.44
N ARG A 193 -10.32 11.53 -4.15
CA ARG A 193 -11.41 10.65 -3.72
C ARG A 193 -11.05 9.91 -2.44
N THR A 194 -9.87 9.30 -2.40
CA THR A 194 -9.42 8.50 -1.26
C THR A 194 -9.24 9.35 0.00
N VAL A 195 -8.49 10.45 -0.10
CA VAL A 195 -8.25 11.35 1.06
C VAL A 195 -9.55 11.91 1.61
N LYS A 196 -10.47 12.38 0.73
CA LYS A 196 -11.78 12.89 1.18
C LYS A 196 -12.60 11.85 1.93
N ARG A 197 -12.58 10.59 1.46
CA ARG A 197 -13.30 9.50 2.12
C ARG A 197 -12.70 9.13 3.47
N LEU A 198 -11.37 9.10 3.55
CA LEU A 198 -10.65 8.92 4.81
C LEU A 198 -10.99 10.04 5.79
N MET A 199 -10.86 11.30 5.40
CA MET A 199 -11.19 12.45 6.27
C MET A 199 -12.66 12.51 6.69
N GLN A 200 -13.57 11.93 5.92
CA GLN A 200 -14.99 11.84 6.28
C GLN A 200 -15.25 10.80 7.37
N ALA A 201 -14.45 9.74 7.42
CA ALA A 201 -14.71 8.56 8.24
C ALA A 201 -13.74 8.39 9.42
N VAL A 202 -12.55 8.98 9.32
CA VAL A 202 -11.44 8.79 10.27
C VAL A 202 -11.08 10.13 10.91
N PRO A 203 -10.98 10.22 12.24
CA PRO A 203 -10.47 11.39 12.93
C PRO A 203 -9.07 11.78 12.43
N GLN A 204 -8.79 13.08 12.39
CA GLN A 204 -7.54 13.59 11.80
C GLN A 204 -6.28 13.09 12.53
N ASP A 205 -6.34 12.93 13.85
CA ASP A 205 -5.27 12.39 14.69
C ASP A 205 -5.03 10.90 14.50
N ARG A 206 -5.91 10.21 13.76
CA ARG A 206 -5.78 8.79 13.40
C ARG A 206 -5.43 8.56 11.93
N LEU A 207 -5.18 9.62 11.17
CA LEU A 207 -4.83 9.55 9.74
C LEU A 207 -3.48 10.23 9.49
N HIS A 208 -2.49 9.46 9.02
CA HIS A 208 -1.22 10.00 8.52
C HIS A 208 -1.15 9.86 7.00
N VAL A 209 -0.86 10.98 6.34
CA VAL A 209 -0.64 11.02 4.89
C VAL A 209 0.79 11.47 4.65
N GLU A 210 1.59 10.62 3.98
CA GLU A 210 3.01 10.91 3.72
C GLU A 210 3.32 10.82 2.23
N LEU A 211 4.34 11.56 1.80
CA LEU A 211 4.86 11.52 0.44
C LEU A 211 5.92 10.43 0.29
N TYR A 212 5.80 9.64 -0.76
CA TYR A 212 6.80 8.64 -1.15
C TYR A 212 8.20 9.26 -1.25
N GLU A 213 8.28 10.45 -1.80
CA GLU A 213 9.52 11.17 -2.04
C GLU A 213 10.23 11.60 -0.75
N ARG A 214 9.49 11.72 0.36
CA ARG A 214 10.01 12.03 1.71
C ARG A 214 10.18 10.79 2.58
N LEU A 215 9.50 9.69 2.25
CA LEU A 215 9.47 8.47 3.06
C LEU A 215 10.87 7.93 3.41
N PHE A 216 11.87 8.22 2.57
CA PHE A 216 13.25 7.74 2.72
C PHE A 216 14.15 8.78 3.43
N THR A 217 13.62 9.47 4.41
CA THR A 217 14.34 10.42 5.27
C THR A 217 14.13 10.09 6.74
N GLU A 218 15.12 10.40 7.57
CA GLU A 218 15.02 10.22 9.03
C GLU A 218 13.83 11.00 9.59
N GLU A 219 13.66 12.25 9.18
CA GLU A 219 12.56 13.12 9.66
C GLU A 219 11.18 12.52 9.39
N ALA A 220 10.94 11.98 8.19
CA ALA A 220 9.65 11.37 7.86
C ALA A 220 9.44 10.06 8.64
N LEU A 221 10.52 9.30 8.82
CA LEU A 221 10.48 8.05 9.59
C LEU A 221 10.20 8.31 11.08
N GLU A 222 10.85 9.32 11.68
CA GLU A 222 10.60 9.75 13.05
C GLU A 222 9.14 10.15 13.25
N LYS A 223 8.59 11.02 12.39
CA LYS A 223 7.18 11.42 12.43
C LYS A 223 6.22 10.23 12.31
N MET A 224 6.58 9.27 11.46
CA MET A 224 5.77 8.07 11.27
C MET A 224 5.81 7.16 12.49
N CYS A 225 6.97 6.88 13.04
CA CYS A 225 7.12 6.06 14.25
C CYS A 225 6.41 6.70 15.44
N ASP A 226 6.55 8.01 15.60
CA ASP A 226 5.84 8.80 16.63
C ASP A 226 4.31 8.66 16.45
N PHE A 227 3.81 8.84 15.22
CA PHE A 227 2.40 8.61 14.91
C PHE A 227 1.97 7.18 15.23
N LEU A 228 2.79 6.17 14.95
CA LEU A 228 2.48 4.76 15.20
C LEU A 228 2.61 4.36 16.67
N GLY A 229 3.37 5.10 17.49
CA GLY A 229 3.64 4.83 18.89
C GLY A 229 4.72 3.76 19.10
N ILE A 230 5.70 3.71 18.22
CA ILE A 230 6.87 2.81 18.27
C ILE A 230 8.17 3.63 18.26
N GLU A 231 9.24 3.04 18.74
CA GLU A 231 10.58 3.63 18.69
C GLU A 231 11.10 3.72 17.24
N VAL A 232 12.04 4.62 16.98
CA VAL A 232 12.73 4.69 15.68
C VAL A 232 13.91 3.74 15.67
N ILE A 233 14.00 2.87 14.67
CA ILE A 233 15.19 2.04 14.45
C ILE A 233 15.87 2.46 13.14
N PRO A 234 17.18 2.21 12.99
CA PRO A 234 17.89 2.50 11.75
C PRO A 234 17.23 1.86 10.54
N ALA A 235 17.10 2.62 9.45
CA ALA A 235 16.51 2.15 8.20
C ALA A 235 17.54 2.19 7.07
N ASP A 236 17.50 1.19 6.19
CA ASP A 236 18.25 1.23 4.95
C ASP A 236 17.43 1.96 3.86
N PHE A 237 17.68 3.27 3.73
CA PHE A 237 17.04 4.09 2.70
C PHE A 237 17.52 3.77 1.28
N GLY A 238 18.64 3.06 1.12
CA GLY A 238 19.14 2.60 -0.17
C GLY A 238 18.44 1.33 -0.67
N LYS A 239 17.79 0.59 0.23
CA LYS A 239 17.09 -0.66 -0.10
C LYS A 239 15.88 -0.40 -0.98
N ARG A 240 15.97 -0.74 -2.25
CA ARG A 240 14.82 -0.67 -3.18
C ARG A 240 14.03 -1.97 -3.14
N VAL A 241 12.92 -1.97 -2.43
CA VAL A 241 11.96 -3.08 -2.44
C VAL A 241 11.12 -2.97 -3.72
N HIS A 242 11.28 -3.92 -4.64
CA HIS A 242 10.63 -3.92 -5.96
C HIS A 242 10.94 -2.68 -6.83
N GLY A 243 12.16 -2.15 -6.75
CA GLY A 243 12.63 -1.08 -7.64
C GLY A 243 12.70 -1.58 -9.08
N SER A 244 11.83 -1.07 -9.95
CA SER A 244 12.04 -1.22 -11.38
C SER A 244 13.17 -0.28 -11.84
N PRO A 245 14.02 -0.67 -12.80
CA PRO A 245 14.99 0.25 -13.41
C PRO A 245 14.30 1.56 -13.85
N GLU A 246 15.02 2.67 -13.79
CA GLU A 246 14.49 3.97 -14.24
C GLU A 246 14.42 4.02 -15.77
N ALA A 247 13.38 3.39 -16.34
CA ALA A 247 13.02 3.67 -17.71
C ALA A 247 12.10 4.89 -17.73
N GLY A 248 12.59 5.96 -18.30
CA GLY A 248 11.86 7.23 -18.34
C GLY A 248 10.65 7.14 -19.26
N LEU A 249 9.51 7.64 -18.80
CA LEU A 249 8.40 7.95 -19.69
C LEU A 249 8.81 9.11 -20.59
N ASP A 250 8.52 9.04 -21.90
CA ASP A 250 8.84 10.12 -22.82
C ASP A 250 8.16 11.43 -22.42
N PRO A 251 8.81 12.59 -22.67
CA PRO A 251 8.33 13.90 -22.18
C PRO A 251 6.94 14.26 -22.71
N ALA A 252 6.59 13.89 -23.93
CA ALA A 252 5.29 14.22 -24.52
C ALA A 252 4.14 13.47 -23.80
N ARG A 253 4.32 12.17 -23.53
CA ARG A 253 3.36 11.39 -22.74
C ARG A 253 3.29 11.87 -21.30
N ARG A 254 4.44 12.23 -20.68
CA ARG A 254 4.48 12.80 -19.35
C ARG A 254 3.63 14.07 -19.27
N ALA A 255 3.78 15.01 -20.18
CA ALA A 255 3.01 16.25 -20.22
C ALA A 255 1.50 15.99 -20.38
N ARG A 256 1.11 15.05 -21.24
CA ARG A 256 -0.29 14.64 -21.41
C ARG A 256 -0.88 14.03 -20.14
N LEU A 257 -0.12 13.16 -19.46
CA LEU A 257 -0.53 12.58 -18.17
C LEU A 257 -0.63 13.63 -17.07
N GLN A 258 0.30 14.58 -16.98
CA GLN A 258 0.23 15.70 -16.04
C GLN A 258 -1.05 16.51 -16.26
N SER A 259 -1.40 16.79 -17.51
CA SER A 259 -2.65 17.47 -17.85
C SER A 259 -3.88 16.64 -17.42
N ALA A 260 -3.91 15.36 -17.71
CA ALA A 260 -5.00 14.45 -17.33
C ALA A 260 -5.14 14.32 -15.80
N LEU A 261 -4.02 14.32 -15.08
CA LEU A 261 -3.96 14.19 -13.62
C LEU A 261 -4.00 15.54 -12.88
N LYS A 262 -4.14 16.67 -13.57
CA LYS A 262 -4.22 18.01 -12.99
C LYS A 262 -5.19 18.11 -11.80
N PRO A 263 -6.37 17.47 -11.80
CA PRO A 263 -7.25 17.47 -10.64
C PRO A 263 -6.63 16.88 -9.36
N GLN A 264 -5.65 15.97 -9.47
CA GLN A 264 -4.94 15.39 -8.32
C GLN A 264 -3.90 16.37 -7.79
N TYR A 265 -3.10 17.00 -8.64
CA TYR A 265 -2.17 18.05 -8.25
C TYR A 265 -2.86 19.20 -7.55
N ASN A 266 -3.94 19.74 -8.14
CA ASN A 266 -4.74 20.83 -7.57
C ASN A 266 -5.38 20.44 -6.22
N PHE A 267 -5.70 19.17 -6.02
CA PHE A 267 -6.22 18.70 -4.73
C PHE A 267 -5.11 18.66 -3.69
N ILE A 268 -3.95 18.10 -4.02
CA ILE A 268 -2.82 17.98 -3.09
C ILE A 268 -2.27 19.36 -2.73
N GLU A 269 -2.17 20.27 -3.69
CA GLU A 269 -1.82 21.67 -3.41
C GLU A 269 -2.72 22.29 -2.32
N ARG A 270 -4.03 22.13 -2.43
CA ARG A 270 -4.97 22.64 -1.42
C ARG A 270 -4.91 21.86 -0.10
N TYR A 271 -4.66 20.57 -0.15
CA TYR A 271 -4.60 19.72 1.03
C TYR A 271 -3.32 19.96 1.86
N MET A 272 -2.19 20.17 1.20
CA MET A 272 -0.87 20.38 1.81
C MET A 272 -0.46 21.85 1.91
N GLY A 273 -1.26 22.77 1.34
CA GLY A 273 -0.97 24.21 1.28
C GLY A 273 -0.10 24.62 0.08
N ALA A 274 0.59 23.71 -0.56
CA ALA A 274 1.38 23.92 -1.77
C ALA A 274 1.56 22.59 -2.53
N VAL A 275 1.90 22.66 -3.80
CA VAL A 275 2.43 21.47 -4.52
C VAL A 275 3.77 21.11 -3.90
N PRO A 276 3.99 19.86 -3.49
CA PRO A 276 5.28 19.43 -2.93
C PRO A 276 6.44 19.77 -3.87
N VAL A 277 7.54 20.29 -3.33
CA VAL A 277 8.70 20.70 -4.13
C VAL A 277 9.26 19.52 -4.92
N GLU A 278 9.26 18.33 -4.35
CA GLU A 278 9.70 17.08 -4.96
C GLU A 278 8.86 16.71 -6.20
N TRP A 279 7.59 17.18 -6.24
CA TRP A 279 6.72 16.99 -7.41
C TRP A 279 6.92 18.09 -8.45
N GLN A 280 7.18 19.34 -8.01
CA GLN A 280 7.46 20.46 -8.93
C GLN A 280 8.68 20.18 -9.80
N GLU A 281 9.75 19.61 -9.24
CA GLU A 281 10.97 19.25 -9.96
C GLU A 281 10.75 18.20 -11.06
N ARG A 282 9.65 17.43 -10.96
CA ARG A 282 9.29 16.39 -11.94
C ARG A 282 8.26 16.86 -12.97
N MET A 283 7.73 18.06 -12.80
CA MET A 283 6.78 18.64 -13.76
C MET A 283 7.52 19.13 -14.98
N VAL A 284 7.04 18.76 -16.16
CA VAL A 284 7.53 19.33 -17.41
C VAL A 284 7.05 20.79 -17.46
N ALA A 285 7.96 21.70 -17.83
CA ALA A 285 7.61 23.08 -18.06
C ALA A 285 6.51 23.14 -19.14
N ALA A 286 5.42 23.88 -18.84
CA ALA A 286 4.27 23.98 -19.72
C ALA A 286 4.59 24.81 -20.97
#